data_6d7433ff807c15f71263c9a4695b1210
#
_entry.id   6d7433ff807c15f71263c9a4695b1210
#
_cell.length_a   1.000
_cell.length_b   1.000
_cell.length_c   1.000
_cell.angle_alpha   90.00
_cell.angle_beta   90.00
_cell.angle_gamma   90.00
#
_symmetry.space_group_name_H-M   'P 1'
#
loop_
_entity.id
_entity.type
_entity.pdbx_description
1 polymer ?
#
loop_
_entity_poly.entity_id
_entity_poly.type
_entity_poly.pdbx_seq_one_letter_code
_entity_poly.pdbx_strand_id
1 'polypeptide(L)'
;MNRIKLPLLILCLLTVTSLTLRAQNVQMHYDFGHALYDSERGRAHWTSTVEMFRPDTWGNTFFFVDMDYTNDGVSGAYWEISRELRLWRAPVALHVEYNGGMNHIRNAYLAGATYAWDRPDFACGFALMALYKYIQRAPEPNSFQLTATWYVHAAAGRFTFSGFADWWREPGLAGDFAFVSEPQVWVNLNRFPGIDPHFNLSLGSEVELSNNFAGQDGFRVNPTIAAKWTF
;
A
#
# COMPACT_ATOMS: atom_id res chain seq x y z
N MET A 1 2.13 11.20 -42.43
CA MET A 1 2.13 12.26 -41.43
C MET A 1 2.01 11.65 -40.02
N ASN A 2 2.89 12.03 -39.12
CA ASN A 2 2.92 11.76 -37.69
C ASN A 2 3.26 10.33 -37.17
N ARG A 3 4.48 9.85 -37.44
CA ARG A 3 5.06 8.66 -36.77
C ARG A 3 6.23 8.98 -35.80
N ILE A 4 6.31 10.21 -35.27
CA ILE A 4 7.50 10.66 -34.50
C ILE A 4 7.21 10.81 -32.99
N LYS A 5 5.99 10.52 -32.48
CA LYS A 5 5.65 10.78 -31.07
C LYS A 5 5.94 9.65 -30.08
N LEU A 6 6.07 8.41 -30.54
CA LEU A 6 6.29 7.26 -29.66
C LEU A 6 7.73 7.16 -29.08
N PRO A 7 8.80 7.37 -29.88
CA PRO A 7 10.16 7.31 -29.36
C PRO A 7 10.51 8.47 -28.41
N LEU A 8 9.89 9.64 -28.56
CA LEU A 8 10.13 10.79 -27.67
C LEU A 8 9.52 10.56 -26.27
N LEU A 9 8.37 9.90 -26.19
CA LEU A 9 7.73 9.55 -24.91
C LEU A 9 8.54 8.48 -24.16
N ILE A 10 9.07 7.50 -24.87
CA ILE A 10 9.95 6.46 -24.32
C ILE A 10 11.29 7.07 -23.88
N LEU A 11 11.84 8.02 -24.63
CA LEU A 11 13.07 8.71 -24.27
C LEU A 11 12.88 9.61 -23.03
N CYS A 12 11.73 10.26 -22.86
CA CYS A 12 11.40 11.01 -21.63
C CYS A 12 11.23 10.10 -20.41
N LEU A 13 10.71 8.89 -20.57
CA LEU A 13 10.68 7.90 -19.48
C LEU A 13 12.07 7.38 -19.10
N LEU A 14 13.00 7.30 -20.06
CA LEU A 14 14.37 6.79 -19.82
C LEU A 14 15.32 7.86 -19.24
N THR A 15 15.03 9.16 -19.38
CA THR A 15 15.87 10.24 -18.81
C THR A 15 15.55 10.59 -17.36
N VAL A 16 14.52 9.99 -16.75
CA VAL A 16 14.21 10.13 -15.31
C VAL A 16 15.07 9.21 -14.41
N THR A 17 15.97 8.39 -14.99
CA THR A 17 16.69 7.30 -14.28
C THR A 17 17.92 7.72 -13.46
N SER A 18 18.16 9.00 -13.21
CA SER A 18 19.28 9.42 -12.32
C SER A 18 18.86 9.97 -10.96
N LEU A 19 17.58 9.87 -10.60
CA LEU A 19 17.14 10.13 -9.24
C LEU A 19 17.28 8.84 -8.43
N THR A 20 18.14 8.82 -7.45
CA THR A 20 18.30 7.75 -6.47
C THR A 20 16.96 7.52 -5.73
N LEU A 21 16.09 6.72 -6.31
CA LEU A 21 14.84 6.29 -5.72
C LEU A 21 15.17 5.22 -4.67
N ARG A 22 15.33 5.63 -3.42
CA ARG A 22 15.77 4.76 -2.32
C ARG A 22 14.64 4.19 -1.49
N ALA A 23 13.47 4.00 -2.03
CA ALA A 23 12.39 3.31 -1.32
C ALA A 23 11.32 2.81 -2.29
N GLN A 24 11.76 2.12 -3.33
CA GLN A 24 10.86 1.37 -4.22
C GLN A 24 11.02 -0.11 -3.95
N ASN A 25 9.92 -0.82 -3.95
CA ASN A 25 9.92 -2.26 -3.87
C ASN A 25 8.88 -2.86 -4.81
N VAL A 26 9.12 -4.11 -5.18
CA VAL A 26 8.18 -4.98 -5.87
C VAL A 26 7.96 -6.18 -4.99
N GLN A 27 6.70 -6.54 -4.79
CA GLN A 27 6.31 -7.68 -3.98
C GLN A 27 5.50 -8.65 -4.85
N MET A 28 5.55 -9.92 -4.49
CA MET A 28 4.70 -10.98 -5.04
C MET A 28 4.15 -11.79 -3.89
N HIS A 29 2.83 -11.85 -3.80
CA HIS A 29 2.08 -12.51 -2.75
C HIS A 29 1.32 -13.70 -3.32
N TYR A 30 1.30 -14.81 -2.58
CA TYR A 30 0.37 -15.91 -2.78
C TYR A 30 -0.65 -15.90 -1.66
N ASP A 31 -1.92 -15.71 -2.01
CA ASP A 31 -3.03 -15.54 -1.09
C ASP A 31 -3.68 -16.90 -0.77
N PHE A 32 -3.93 -17.15 0.53
CA PHE A 32 -4.59 -18.37 1.01
C PHE A 32 -6.07 -18.16 1.32
N GLY A 33 -6.62 -16.96 1.22
CA GLY A 33 -8.02 -16.65 1.53
C GLY A 33 -9.00 -17.52 0.72
N HIS A 34 -8.69 -17.76 -0.55
CA HIS A 34 -9.47 -18.64 -1.42
C HIS A 34 -9.65 -20.08 -0.89
N ALA A 35 -8.71 -20.55 -0.06
CA ALA A 35 -8.75 -21.88 0.55
C ALA A 35 -9.41 -21.88 1.94
N LEU A 36 -9.53 -20.72 2.58
CA LEU A 36 -10.06 -20.57 3.94
C LEU A 36 -11.56 -20.31 3.95
N TYR A 37 -12.08 -19.63 2.92
CA TYR A 37 -13.49 -19.23 2.86
C TYR A 37 -14.14 -19.60 1.55
N ASP A 38 -15.25 -20.32 1.60
CA ASP A 38 -16.02 -20.71 0.41
C ASP A 38 -16.51 -19.50 -0.41
N SER A 39 -16.83 -18.39 0.26
CA SER A 39 -17.24 -17.14 -0.37
C SER A 39 -16.09 -16.45 -1.13
N GLU A 40 -14.84 -16.83 -0.90
CA GLU A 40 -13.65 -16.24 -1.50
C GLU A 40 -12.94 -17.17 -2.51
N ARG A 41 -13.58 -18.26 -2.93
CA ARG A 41 -13.01 -19.18 -3.93
C ARG A 41 -12.65 -18.54 -5.26
N GLY A 42 -13.27 -17.40 -5.58
CA GLY A 42 -12.97 -16.60 -6.78
C GLY A 42 -11.87 -15.55 -6.58
N ARG A 43 -11.31 -15.44 -5.38
CA ARG A 43 -10.24 -14.51 -5.07
C ARG A 43 -8.97 -14.88 -5.86
N ALA A 44 -8.24 -13.88 -6.33
CA ALA A 44 -6.98 -14.09 -7.02
C ALA A 44 -5.98 -14.79 -6.08
N HIS A 45 -5.25 -15.77 -6.62
CA HIS A 45 -4.22 -16.47 -5.83
C HIS A 45 -2.90 -15.70 -5.78
N TRP A 46 -2.65 -14.88 -6.79
CA TRP A 46 -1.42 -14.10 -6.88
C TRP A 46 -1.74 -12.62 -6.98
N THR A 47 -1.04 -11.83 -6.20
CA THR A 47 -1.04 -10.37 -6.27
C THR A 47 0.39 -9.89 -6.33
N SER A 48 0.68 -8.95 -7.22
CA SER A 48 1.94 -8.20 -7.18
C SER A 48 1.68 -6.78 -6.75
N THR A 49 2.55 -6.26 -5.88
CA THR A 49 2.55 -4.88 -5.41
C THR A 49 3.80 -4.16 -5.92
N VAL A 50 3.62 -2.99 -6.48
CA VAL A 50 4.68 -2.02 -6.73
C VAL A 50 4.46 -0.85 -5.80
N GLU A 51 5.42 -0.59 -4.92
CA GLU A 51 5.30 0.44 -3.89
C GLU A 51 6.47 1.40 -3.93
N MET A 52 6.21 2.67 -3.66
CA MET A 52 7.22 3.72 -3.49
C MET A 52 6.86 4.64 -2.33
N PHE A 53 7.85 4.85 -1.44
CA PHE A 53 7.84 5.94 -0.47
C PHE A 53 9.02 6.87 -0.74
N ARG A 54 8.76 8.15 -0.96
CA ARG A 54 9.79 9.15 -1.27
C ARG A 54 9.63 10.40 -0.41
N PRO A 55 10.49 10.57 0.62
CA PRO A 55 10.56 11.84 1.36
C PRO A 55 11.27 12.92 0.54
N ASP A 56 10.91 14.17 0.77
CA ASP A 56 11.56 15.37 0.25
C ASP A 56 11.52 16.53 1.26
N THR A 57 12.00 17.70 0.86
CA THR A 57 12.05 18.88 1.75
C THR A 57 10.68 19.41 2.20
N TRP A 58 9.62 19.08 1.48
CA TRP A 58 8.26 19.54 1.72
C TRP A 58 7.35 18.50 2.38
N GLY A 59 7.84 17.27 2.53
CA GLY A 59 7.06 16.16 3.07
C GLY A 59 7.43 14.82 2.45
N ASN A 60 6.46 14.08 1.96
CA ASN A 60 6.69 12.82 1.26
C ASN A 60 5.62 12.56 0.20
N THR A 61 5.95 11.70 -0.74
CA THR A 61 5.01 11.09 -1.69
C THR A 61 5.04 9.59 -1.46
N PHE A 62 3.86 9.00 -1.38
CA PHE A 62 3.68 7.56 -1.32
C PHE A 62 2.75 7.12 -2.45
N PHE A 63 3.02 5.99 -3.05
CA PHE A 63 2.05 5.29 -3.87
C PHE A 63 2.29 3.78 -3.82
N PHE A 64 1.25 3.02 -4.08
CA PHE A 64 1.35 1.63 -4.46
C PHE A 64 0.32 1.27 -5.53
N VAL A 65 0.60 0.17 -6.21
CA VAL A 65 -0.30 -0.46 -7.17
C VAL A 65 -0.28 -1.95 -6.91
N ASP A 66 -1.44 -2.50 -6.58
CA ASP A 66 -1.67 -3.93 -6.51
C ASP A 66 -2.27 -4.42 -7.82
N MET A 67 -1.81 -5.56 -8.28
CA MET A 67 -2.32 -6.22 -9.47
C MET A 67 -2.62 -7.68 -9.15
N ASP A 68 -3.89 -8.04 -9.30
CA ASP A 68 -4.38 -9.41 -9.12
C ASP A 68 -4.29 -10.19 -10.42
N TYR A 69 -3.90 -11.45 -10.32
CA TYR A 69 -3.67 -12.30 -11.48
C TYR A 69 -4.60 -13.52 -11.51
N THR A 70 -5.08 -13.81 -12.70
CA THR A 70 -5.68 -15.09 -13.08
C THR A 70 -4.82 -15.77 -14.14
N ASN A 71 -5.25 -16.95 -14.62
CA ASN A 71 -4.57 -17.63 -15.73
C ASN A 71 -4.55 -16.80 -17.03
N ASP A 72 -5.45 -15.83 -17.18
CA ASP A 72 -5.58 -14.96 -18.35
C ASP A 72 -4.79 -13.63 -18.21
N GLY A 73 -4.04 -13.46 -17.12
CA GLY A 73 -3.26 -12.26 -16.83
C GLY A 73 -3.84 -11.40 -15.70
N VAL A 74 -3.65 -10.08 -15.77
CA VAL A 74 -4.16 -9.15 -14.75
C VAL A 74 -5.68 -9.11 -14.80
N SER A 75 -6.32 -9.49 -13.72
CA SER A 75 -7.78 -9.53 -13.56
C SER A 75 -8.34 -8.36 -12.76
N GLY A 76 -7.52 -7.74 -11.92
CA GLY A 76 -7.86 -6.59 -11.09
C GLY A 76 -6.64 -5.73 -10.81
N ALA A 77 -6.85 -4.49 -10.46
CA ALA A 77 -5.82 -3.64 -9.93
C ALA A 77 -6.43 -2.59 -8.99
N TYR A 78 -5.69 -2.26 -7.93
CA TYR A 78 -5.98 -1.17 -7.02
C TYR A 78 -4.73 -0.32 -6.87
N TRP A 79 -4.89 0.98 -6.71
CA TRP A 79 -3.78 1.90 -6.49
C TRP A 79 -4.17 3.04 -5.58
N GLU A 80 -3.18 3.48 -4.83
CA GLU A 80 -3.24 4.71 -4.06
C GLU A 80 -2.05 5.60 -4.41
N ILE A 81 -2.27 6.89 -4.37
CA ILE A 81 -1.22 7.88 -4.42
C ILE A 81 -1.53 8.98 -3.41
N SER A 82 -0.58 9.26 -2.53
CA SER A 82 -0.72 10.32 -1.54
C SER A 82 0.45 11.28 -1.53
N ARG A 83 0.16 12.47 -1.06
CA ARG A 83 1.14 13.52 -0.83
C ARG A 83 0.92 14.12 0.54
N GLU A 84 1.97 14.12 1.35
CA GLU A 84 2.04 14.89 2.58
C GLU A 84 2.82 16.18 2.39
N LEU A 85 2.30 17.27 2.94
CA LEU A 85 2.92 18.58 2.93
C LEU A 85 3.17 19.07 4.36
N ARG A 86 4.43 19.21 4.71
CA ARG A 86 4.89 19.73 6.00
C ARG A 86 5.29 21.20 5.83
N LEU A 87 4.34 22.09 6.02
CA LEU A 87 4.51 23.54 5.81
C LEU A 87 4.97 24.29 7.08
N TRP A 88 5.11 23.55 8.20
CA TRP A 88 5.45 24.10 9.52
C TRP A 88 6.34 23.13 10.32
N ARG A 89 6.75 23.57 11.53
CA ARG A 89 7.64 22.75 12.38
C ARG A 89 6.92 21.72 13.26
N ALA A 90 5.59 21.77 13.36
CA ALA A 90 4.84 20.80 14.14
C ALA A 90 4.90 19.41 13.47
N PRO A 91 4.77 18.31 14.24
CA PRO A 91 4.79 16.93 13.71
C PRO A 91 3.47 16.55 13.03
N VAL A 92 2.84 17.50 12.37
CA VAL A 92 1.58 17.33 11.62
C VAL A 92 1.82 17.79 10.18
N ALA A 93 1.35 17.03 9.21
CA ALA A 93 1.38 17.39 7.80
C ALA A 93 -0.05 17.50 7.25
N LEU A 94 -0.23 18.29 6.19
CA LEU A 94 -1.42 18.17 5.36
C LEU A 94 -1.30 16.91 4.52
N HIS A 95 -2.40 16.19 4.37
CA HIS A 95 -2.47 14.96 3.58
C HIS A 95 -3.51 15.12 2.47
N VAL A 96 -3.15 14.72 1.26
CA VAL A 96 -4.08 14.54 0.14
C VAL A 96 -3.79 13.19 -0.50
N GLU A 97 -4.86 12.47 -0.88
CA GLU A 97 -4.76 11.12 -1.41
C GLU A 97 -5.82 10.86 -2.48
N TYR A 98 -5.48 10.05 -3.44
CA TYR A 98 -6.38 9.52 -4.44
C TYR A 98 -6.24 8.00 -4.51
N ASN A 99 -7.39 7.33 -4.41
CA ASN A 99 -7.51 5.88 -4.52
C ASN A 99 -8.36 5.54 -5.74
N GLY A 100 -7.96 4.51 -6.44
CA GLY A 100 -8.68 4.03 -7.62
C GLY A 100 -8.37 2.60 -7.95
N GLY A 101 -9.03 2.07 -8.97
CA GLY A 101 -8.79 0.69 -9.38
C GLY A 101 -9.56 0.32 -10.64
N MET A 102 -9.40 -0.92 -11.02
CA MET A 102 -10.13 -1.54 -12.12
C MET A 102 -11.48 -2.10 -11.64
N ASN A 103 -12.33 -2.43 -12.60
CA ASN A 103 -13.62 -3.09 -12.41
C ASN A 103 -14.59 -2.25 -11.55
N HIS A 104 -14.97 -2.73 -10.37
CA HIS A 104 -15.98 -2.11 -9.52
C HIS A 104 -15.40 -1.20 -8.43
N ILE A 105 -14.08 -0.98 -8.43
CA ILE A 105 -13.43 -0.10 -7.46
C ILE A 105 -13.77 1.35 -7.79
N ARG A 106 -14.40 2.04 -6.82
CA ARG A 106 -14.75 3.46 -6.97
C ARG A 106 -13.52 4.32 -6.73
N ASN A 107 -13.44 5.44 -7.46
CA ASN A 107 -12.46 6.47 -7.13
C ASN A 107 -12.81 7.11 -5.78
N ALA A 108 -11.81 7.30 -4.94
CA ALA A 108 -11.93 8.07 -3.72
C ALA A 108 -10.87 9.17 -3.66
N TYR A 109 -11.23 10.29 -3.06
CA TYR A 109 -10.37 11.45 -2.85
C TYR A 109 -10.38 11.76 -1.36
N LEU A 110 -9.20 11.81 -0.75
CA LEU A 110 -9.05 12.03 0.66
C LEU A 110 -8.24 13.30 0.91
N ALA A 111 -8.59 14.03 1.96
CA ALA A 111 -7.84 15.20 2.40
C ALA A 111 -7.97 15.35 3.91
N GLY A 112 -6.88 15.71 4.57
CA GLY A 112 -6.87 15.88 6.02
C GLY A 112 -5.48 16.11 6.58
N ALA A 113 -5.19 15.50 7.70
CA ALA A 113 -3.94 15.69 8.42
C ALA A 113 -3.34 14.36 8.86
N THR A 114 -2.01 14.29 8.81
CA THR A 114 -1.20 13.20 9.35
C THR A 114 -0.38 13.70 10.53
N TYR A 115 -0.42 12.98 11.63
CA TYR A 115 0.57 13.07 12.70
C TYR A 115 1.54 11.89 12.55
N ALA A 116 2.84 12.17 12.44
CA ALA A 116 3.86 11.14 12.32
C ALA A 116 4.92 11.28 13.40
N TRP A 117 5.36 10.15 13.91
CA TRP A 117 6.47 10.03 14.83
C TRP A 117 7.42 8.91 14.40
N ASP A 118 8.69 9.24 14.34
CA ASP A 118 9.77 8.31 14.06
C ASP A 118 10.81 8.38 15.16
N ARG A 119 11.33 7.23 15.53
CA ARG A 119 12.52 7.15 16.35
C ARG A 119 13.69 7.75 15.57
N PRO A 120 14.64 8.50 16.22
CA PRO A 120 15.71 9.20 15.50
C PRO A 120 16.60 8.33 14.62
N ASP A 121 16.72 7.04 14.92
CA ASP A 121 17.47 6.04 14.14
C ASP A 121 16.58 5.27 13.14
N PHE A 122 15.32 5.66 13.01
CA PHE A 122 14.32 5.00 12.17
C PHE A 122 14.17 3.48 12.43
N ALA A 123 14.46 3.03 13.65
CA ALA A 123 14.23 1.63 14.00
C ALA A 123 12.74 1.31 14.18
N CYS A 124 11.93 2.31 14.49
CA CYS A 124 10.47 2.19 14.50
C CYS A 124 9.82 3.57 14.32
N GLY A 125 8.60 3.57 13.84
CA GLY A 125 7.77 4.76 13.70
C GLY A 125 6.32 4.39 13.46
N PHE A 126 5.47 5.41 13.53
CA PHE A 126 4.05 5.30 13.19
C PHE A 126 3.51 6.62 12.65
N ALA A 127 2.43 6.55 11.90
CA ALA A 127 1.63 7.71 11.53
C ALA A 127 0.15 7.46 11.81
N LEU A 128 -0.57 8.53 12.18
CA LEU A 128 -2.01 8.54 12.39
C LEU A 128 -2.61 9.61 11.49
N MET A 129 -3.63 9.25 10.73
CA MET A 129 -4.28 10.13 9.76
C MET A 129 -5.76 10.28 10.09
N ALA A 130 -6.26 11.51 9.97
CA ALA A 130 -7.68 11.80 10.05
C ALA A 130 -8.08 12.55 8.77
N LEU A 131 -8.88 11.90 7.95
CA LEU A 131 -9.13 12.29 6.58
C LEU A 131 -10.63 12.43 6.32
N TYR A 132 -11.04 13.49 5.64
CA TYR A 132 -12.28 13.53 4.90
C TYR A 132 -12.12 12.65 3.66
N LYS A 133 -13.12 11.78 3.37
CA LYS A 133 -13.12 10.85 2.23
C LYS A 133 -14.34 11.12 1.36
N TYR A 134 -14.11 11.40 0.09
CA TYR A 134 -15.15 11.48 -0.92
C TYR A 134 -15.09 10.28 -1.84
N ILE A 135 -16.13 9.44 -1.84
CA ILE A 135 -16.21 8.22 -2.67
C ILE A 135 -17.09 8.52 -3.87
N GLN A 136 -16.48 8.63 -5.04
CA GLN A 136 -17.17 9.00 -6.28
C GLN A 136 -18.25 7.96 -6.64
N ARG A 137 -19.46 8.42 -6.95
CA ARG A 137 -20.61 7.60 -7.32
C ARG A 137 -21.09 6.62 -6.23
N ALA A 138 -20.68 6.79 -4.99
CA ALA A 138 -21.31 6.09 -3.88
C ALA A 138 -22.69 6.70 -3.59
N PRO A 139 -23.67 5.93 -3.07
CA PRO A 139 -24.95 6.47 -2.63
C PRO A 139 -24.80 7.56 -1.56
N GLU A 140 -23.84 7.38 -0.65
CA GLU A 140 -23.42 8.33 0.35
C GLU A 140 -21.94 8.69 0.11
N PRO A 141 -21.64 9.70 -0.73
CA PRO A 141 -20.28 9.94 -1.19
C PRO A 141 -19.37 10.59 -0.15
N ASN A 142 -19.95 11.26 0.85
CA ASN A 142 -19.20 11.97 1.87
C ASN A 142 -18.97 11.07 3.09
N SER A 143 -17.70 10.89 3.44
CA SER A 143 -17.27 10.00 4.50
C SER A 143 -16.05 10.58 5.22
N PHE A 144 -15.53 9.83 6.17
CA PHE A 144 -14.23 10.06 6.80
C PHE A 144 -13.46 8.75 6.83
N GLN A 145 -12.14 8.84 6.96
CA GLN A 145 -11.25 7.71 7.17
C GLN A 145 -10.26 8.03 8.27
N LEU A 146 -10.05 7.06 9.15
CA LEU A 146 -8.94 7.05 10.09
C LEU A 146 -7.96 5.97 9.65
N THR A 147 -6.70 6.37 9.47
CA THR A 147 -5.62 5.48 9.07
C THR A 147 -4.53 5.49 10.13
N ALA A 148 -4.01 4.32 10.45
CA ALA A 148 -2.79 4.14 11.22
C ALA A 148 -1.79 3.35 10.39
N THR A 149 -0.54 3.81 10.32
CA THR A 149 0.57 3.05 9.73
C THR A 149 1.68 2.87 10.74
N TRP A 150 2.45 1.79 10.64
CA TRP A 150 3.57 1.53 11.55
C TRP A 150 4.69 0.74 10.88
N TYR A 151 5.87 0.87 11.45
CA TYR A 151 7.00 -0.02 11.14
C TYR A 151 7.90 -0.22 12.36
N VAL A 152 8.50 -1.40 12.46
CA VAL A 152 9.53 -1.76 13.43
C VAL A 152 10.58 -2.62 12.75
N HIS A 153 11.85 -2.21 12.86
CA HIS A 153 13.00 -3.00 12.44
C HIS A 153 13.65 -3.65 13.66
N ALA A 154 13.69 -4.97 13.73
CA ALA A 154 14.21 -5.74 14.84
C ALA A 154 15.49 -6.49 14.45
N ALA A 155 16.28 -6.89 15.47
CA ALA A 155 17.49 -7.71 15.33
C ALA A 155 18.48 -7.14 14.28
N ALA A 156 18.84 -5.86 14.41
CA ALA A 156 19.70 -5.13 13.48
C ALA A 156 19.14 -5.09 12.03
N GLY A 157 17.82 -4.97 11.90
CA GLY A 157 17.14 -4.90 10.60
C GLY A 157 16.91 -6.22 9.91
N ARG A 158 17.22 -7.37 10.56
CA ARG A 158 16.95 -8.70 9.99
C ARG A 158 15.46 -8.98 9.82
N PHE A 159 14.66 -8.41 10.71
CA PHE A 159 13.21 -8.53 10.67
C PHE A 159 12.58 -7.14 10.58
N THR A 160 11.56 -7.02 9.74
CA THR A 160 10.70 -5.84 9.68
C THR A 160 9.27 -6.27 9.94
N PHE A 161 8.63 -5.61 10.89
CA PHE A 161 7.18 -5.66 11.09
C PHE A 161 6.62 -4.30 10.67
N SER A 162 5.68 -4.29 9.75
CA SER A 162 5.06 -3.06 9.23
C SER A 162 3.60 -3.32 8.90
N GLY A 163 2.89 -2.28 8.54
CA GLY A 163 1.52 -2.41 8.09
C GLY A 163 0.71 -1.15 8.25
N PHE A 164 -0.56 -1.27 7.94
CA PHE A 164 -1.53 -0.22 8.13
C PHE A 164 -2.85 -0.77 8.69
N ALA A 165 -3.71 0.15 9.13
CA ALA A 165 -5.09 -0.12 9.49
C ALA A 165 -5.94 1.09 9.09
N ASP A 166 -6.98 0.83 8.30
CA ASP A 166 -7.96 1.79 7.84
C ASP A 166 -9.33 1.49 8.41
N TRP A 167 -10.01 2.52 8.85
CA TRP A 167 -11.38 2.47 9.28
C TRP A 167 -12.15 3.67 8.72
N TRP A 168 -13.23 3.38 7.96
CA TRP A 168 -14.03 4.43 7.34
C TRP A 168 -15.50 4.09 7.33
N ARG A 169 -16.33 5.11 7.16
CA ARG A 169 -17.77 4.90 6.99
C ARG A 169 -18.08 4.61 5.52
N GLU A 170 -18.52 3.40 5.25
CA GLU A 170 -19.09 2.97 3.98
C GLU A 170 -20.10 1.86 4.24
N PRO A 171 -21.41 2.14 4.13
CA PRO A 171 -22.43 1.13 4.36
C PRO A 171 -22.29 -0.06 3.42
N GLY A 172 -22.27 -1.27 3.99
CA GLY A 172 -22.12 -2.52 3.28
C GLY A 172 -22.93 -3.64 3.93
N LEU A 173 -22.55 -4.90 3.67
CA LEU A 173 -23.31 -6.07 4.13
C LEU A 173 -23.21 -6.31 5.64
N ALA A 174 -22.09 -5.94 6.25
CA ALA A 174 -21.80 -6.18 7.69
C ALA A 174 -21.92 -4.91 8.55
N GLY A 175 -22.57 -3.86 8.07
CA GLY A 175 -22.80 -2.62 8.81
C GLY A 175 -22.39 -1.36 8.06
N ASP A 176 -22.29 -0.25 8.80
CA ASP A 176 -22.05 1.08 8.25
C ASP A 176 -20.55 1.43 8.09
N PHE A 177 -19.68 0.62 8.67
CA PHE A 177 -18.25 0.89 8.70
C PHE A 177 -17.47 -0.25 8.08
N ALA A 178 -16.50 0.09 7.25
CA ALA A 178 -15.50 -0.82 6.72
C ALA A 178 -14.20 -0.71 7.52
N PHE A 179 -13.51 -1.82 7.63
CA PHE A 179 -12.19 -1.93 8.24
C PHE A 179 -11.31 -2.82 7.38
N VAL A 180 -10.06 -2.40 7.18
CA VAL A 180 -9.01 -3.22 6.61
C VAL A 180 -7.70 -2.93 7.33
N SER A 181 -6.91 -3.97 7.56
CA SER A 181 -5.56 -3.85 8.11
C SER A 181 -4.69 -4.94 7.51
N GLU A 182 -3.46 -4.58 7.14
CA GLU A 182 -2.51 -5.50 6.53
C GLU A 182 -1.17 -5.47 7.27
N PRO A 183 -1.09 -6.12 8.45
CA PRO A 183 0.18 -6.36 9.11
C PRO A 183 1.07 -7.27 8.26
N GLN A 184 2.34 -6.87 8.12
CA GLN A 184 3.36 -7.54 7.35
C GLN A 184 4.54 -7.93 8.25
N VAL A 185 5.13 -9.10 7.99
CA VAL A 185 6.39 -9.54 8.60
C VAL A 185 7.36 -9.92 7.50
N TRP A 186 8.57 -9.34 7.53
CA TRP A 186 9.61 -9.58 6.54
C TRP A 186 10.91 -10.04 7.19
N VAL A 187 11.56 -11.04 6.59
CA VAL A 187 12.92 -11.49 6.88
C VAL A 187 13.81 -10.92 5.78
N ASN A 188 14.67 -9.95 6.13
CA ASN A 188 15.54 -9.23 5.20
C ASN A 188 16.85 -10.00 5.01
N LEU A 189 17.00 -10.73 3.91
CA LEU A 189 18.08 -11.69 3.72
C LEU A 189 19.47 -11.03 3.68
N ASN A 190 19.59 -9.83 3.14
CA ASN A 190 20.82 -9.05 3.08
C ASN A 190 21.36 -8.60 4.46
N ARG A 191 20.61 -8.84 5.53
CA ARG A 191 21.03 -8.54 6.93
C ARG A 191 21.64 -9.74 7.66
N PHE A 192 21.73 -10.89 7.00
CA PHE A 192 22.32 -12.08 7.60
C PHE A 192 23.80 -12.25 7.20
N PRO A 193 24.65 -12.77 8.12
CA PRO A 193 26.05 -13.05 7.80
C PRO A 193 26.19 -13.99 6.61
N GLY A 194 27.12 -13.68 5.71
CA GLY A 194 27.40 -14.51 4.54
C GLY A 194 26.51 -14.25 3.33
N ILE A 195 25.52 -13.35 3.44
CA ILE A 195 24.72 -12.89 2.31
C ILE A 195 25.21 -11.51 1.86
N ASP A 196 25.28 -11.30 0.55
CA ASP A 196 25.65 -10.00 -0.03
C ASP A 196 24.71 -8.89 0.49
N PRO A 197 25.22 -7.78 1.07
CA PRO A 197 24.42 -6.65 1.53
C PRO A 197 23.55 -6.00 0.43
N HIS A 198 23.88 -6.21 -0.86
CA HIS A 198 23.11 -5.73 -2.00
C HIS A 198 22.04 -6.72 -2.49
N PHE A 199 21.97 -7.91 -1.89
CA PHE A 199 20.93 -8.89 -2.19
C PHE A 199 19.63 -8.52 -1.46
N ASN A 200 18.92 -7.54 -1.97
CA ASN A 200 17.77 -6.88 -1.35
C ASN A 200 16.48 -7.70 -1.39
N LEU A 201 16.57 -9.03 -1.31
CA LEU A 201 15.43 -9.93 -1.21
C LEU A 201 14.99 -10.05 0.25
N SER A 202 13.69 -9.90 0.48
CA SER A 202 13.03 -10.25 1.73
C SER A 202 11.97 -11.31 1.47
N LEU A 203 11.80 -12.23 2.40
CA LEU A 203 10.74 -13.23 2.41
C LEU A 203 9.81 -12.94 3.59
N GLY A 204 8.52 -13.11 3.40
CA GLY A 204 7.59 -12.71 4.45
C GLY A 204 6.16 -13.14 4.22
N SER A 205 5.29 -12.48 4.92
CA SER A 205 3.85 -12.66 4.90
C SER A 205 3.17 -11.33 5.19
N GLU A 206 2.04 -11.16 4.56
CA GLU A 206 1.04 -10.14 4.87
C GLU A 206 -0.25 -10.85 5.23
N VAL A 207 -1.01 -10.28 6.15
CA VAL A 207 -2.31 -10.83 6.56
C VAL A 207 -3.35 -9.74 6.42
N GLU A 208 -4.25 -9.84 5.43
CA GLU A 208 -5.42 -8.98 5.38
C GLU A 208 -6.38 -9.35 6.52
N LEU A 209 -6.65 -8.40 7.38
CA LEU A 209 -7.69 -8.43 8.41
C LEU A 209 -8.76 -7.45 7.98
N SER A 210 -9.93 -7.93 7.60
CA SER A 210 -10.97 -7.05 7.08
C SER A 210 -12.33 -7.32 7.68
N ASN A 211 -13.20 -6.29 7.69
CA ASN A 211 -14.60 -6.41 8.06
C ASN A 211 -15.43 -5.47 7.18
N ASN A 212 -16.54 -5.96 6.64
CA ASN A 212 -17.39 -5.21 5.72
C ASN A 212 -16.61 -4.58 4.57
N PHE A 213 -15.62 -5.31 4.04
CA PHE A 213 -14.69 -4.86 3.01
C PHE A 213 -14.83 -5.72 1.75
N ALA A 214 -14.62 -5.14 0.57
CA ALA A 214 -14.66 -5.81 -0.74
C ALA A 214 -15.94 -6.64 -0.99
N GLY A 215 -17.10 -6.22 -0.42
CA GLY A 215 -18.38 -6.91 -0.57
C GLY A 215 -18.52 -8.18 0.29
N GLN A 216 -17.60 -8.43 1.21
CA GLN A 216 -17.68 -9.56 2.14
C GLN A 216 -18.53 -9.21 3.37
N ASP A 217 -19.24 -10.22 3.87
CA ASP A 217 -20.01 -10.13 5.11
C ASP A 217 -19.16 -10.62 6.28
N GLY A 218 -19.01 -9.76 7.29
CA GLY A 218 -18.29 -10.05 8.54
C GLY A 218 -16.77 -9.96 8.44
N PHE A 219 -16.12 -10.50 9.48
CA PHE A 219 -14.67 -10.44 9.62
C PHE A 219 -13.96 -11.54 8.83
N ARG A 220 -12.85 -11.18 8.17
CA ARG A 220 -12.01 -12.09 7.39
C ARG A 220 -10.55 -11.97 7.80
N VAL A 221 -9.83 -13.07 7.60
CA VAL A 221 -8.37 -13.19 7.82
C VAL A 221 -7.78 -13.89 6.62
N ASN A 222 -7.10 -13.16 5.76
CA ASN A 222 -6.53 -13.66 4.51
C ASN A 222 -5.00 -13.58 4.57
N PRO A 223 -4.30 -14.65 5.01
CA PRO A 223 -2.86 -14.66 5.07
C PRO A 223 -2.24 -14.92 3.69
N THR A 224 -1.07 -14.35 3.47
CA THR A 224 -0.25 -14.58 2.28
C THR A 224 1.12 -15.13 2.66
N ILE A 225 1.83 -15.70 1.68
CA ILE A 225 3.28 -15.84 1.68
C ILE A 225 3.83 -14.95 0.57
N ALA A 226 4.93 -14.26 0.84
CA ALA A 226 5.40 -13.23 -0.08
C ALA A 226 6.92 -13.15 -0.21
N ALA A 227 7.35 -12.65 -1.37
CA ALA A 227 8.72 -12.21 -1.63
C ALA A 227 8.69 -10.73 -2.01
N LYS A 228 9.68 -9.96 -1.49
CA LYS A 228 9.85 -8.53 -1.75
C LYS A 228 11.27 -8.23 -2.20
N TRP A 229 11.41 -7.52 -3.30
CA TRP A 229 12.69 -6.96 -3.76
C TRP A 229 12.68 -5.44 -3.59
N THR A 230 13.67 -4.90 -2.87
CA THR A 230 13.84 -3.45 -2.65
C THR A 230 15.00 -2.93 -3.51
N PHE A 231 14.77 -1.80 -4.21
CA PHE A 231 15.75 -1.18 -5.14
C PHE A 231 16.62 -0.12 -4.45
#